data_44d3ef85d010e33e6d47deb49aff6c71
#
_entry.id   44d3ef85d010e33e6d47deb49aff6c71
#
_cell.length_a   1.000
_cell.length_b   1.000
_cell.length_c   1.000
_cell.angle_alpha   90.00
_cell.angle_beta   90.00
_cell.angle_gamma   90.00
#
_symmetry.space_group_name_H-M   'P 1'
#
loop_
_entity.id
_entity.type
_entity.pdbx_description
1 polymer ?
#
loop_
_entity_poly.entity_id
_entity_poly.type
_entity_poly.pdbx_seq_one_letter_code
_entity_poly.pdbx_strand_id
1 'polypeptide(L)'
;MTTVKINPGICGFVTKVVAESEDKEEVKINVATGCEAVKNMMKSLGDTFDAYELCLVKPGKGDLYDYASENFPVHAGCPIISGIIKCAEVECGLALQRNVEFTYE
;
A
#
# COMPACT_ATOMS: atom_id res chain seq x y z
N MET A 1 -14.19 -5.57 4.41
CA MET A 1 -12.80 -6.05 4.25
C MET A 1 -12.44 -6.07 2.76
N THR A 2 -11.31 -5.47 2.43
CA THR A 2 -10.82 -5.39 1.05
C THR A 2 -9.48 -6.11 0.96
N THR A 3 -9.32 -6.95 -0.04
CA THR A 3 -8.09 -7.71 -0.26
C THR A 3 -7.54 -7.40 -1.64
N VAL A 4 -6.25 -7.10 -1.71
CA VAL A 4 -5.55 -6.82 -2.96
C VAL A 4 -4.36 -7.76 -3.08
N LYS A 5 -4.17 -8.35 -4.26
CA LYS A 5 -2.97 -9.10 -4.60
C LYS A 5 -2.16 -8.24 -5.56
N ILE A 6 -0.91 -7.98 -5.21
CA ILE A 6 -0.02 -7.14 -6.01
C ILE A 6 1.06 -8.02 -6.61
N ASN A 7 1.14 -8.06 -7.94
CA ASN A 7 2.26 -8.69 -8.63
C ASN A 7 3.19 -7.57 -9.11
N PRO A 8 4.35 -7.39 -8.47
CA PRO A 8 5.20 -6.25 -8.77
C PRO A 8 6.07 -6.41 -10.02
N GLY A 9 6.00 -7.57 -10.67
CA GLY A 9 6.76 -7.81 -11.88
C GLY A 9 8.09 -8.49 -11.63
N ILE A 10 9.17 -7.89 -12.13
CA ILE A 10 10.49 -8.57 -12.22
C ILE A 10 11.05 -9.01 -10.87
N CYS A 11 10.79 -8.30 -9.78
CA CYS A 11 11.30 -8.72 -8.47
C CYS A 11 10.58 -9.96 -7.92
N GLY A 12 9.40 -10.27 -8.41
CA GLY A 12 8.69 -11.50 -8.06
C GLY A 12 8.08 -11.58 -6.67
N PHE A 13 8.16 -10.53 -5.86
CA PHE A 13 7.61 -10.54 -4.51
C PHE A 13 6.11 -10.25 -4.50
N VAL A 14 5.32 -11.23 -4.97
CA VAL A 14 3.86 -11.11 -4.94
C VAL A 14 3.41 -10.84 -3.51
N THR A 15 2.61 -9.79 -3.34
CA THR A 15 2.22 -9.26 -2.04
C THR A 15 0.71 -9.29 -1.90
N LYS A 16 0.24 -9.71 -0.73
CA LYS A 16 -1.19 -9.70 -0.42
C LYS A 16 -1.45 -8.67 0.66
N VAL A 17 -2.42 -7.80 0.42
CA VAL A 17 -2.81 -6.74 1.35
C VAL A 17 -4.27 -6.93 1.74
N VAL A 18 -4.54 -6.84 3.03
CA VAL A 18 -5.90 -6.89 3.55
C VAL A 18 -6.14 -5.62 4.37
N ALA A 19 -7.16 -4.87 4.02
CA ALA A 19 -7.55 -3.65 4.73
C ALA A 19 -8.93 -3.83 5.35
N GLU A 20 -9.08 -3.39 6.60
CA GLU A 20 -10.33 -3.42 7.33
C GLU A 20 -10.57 -2.09 8.01
N SER A 21 -11.79 -1.57 7.91
CA SER A 21 -12.19 -0.34 8.59
C SER A 21 -13.64 -0.42 9.01
N GLU A 22 -13.92 -0.01 10.26
CA GLU A 22 -15.29 0.03 10.79
C GLU A 22 -15.95 1.37 10.51
N ASP A 23 -15.19 2.46 10.54
CA ASP A 23 -15.70 3.83 10.45
C ASP A 23 -15.28 4.58 9.18
N LYS A 24 -14.51 3.96 8.30
CA LYS A 24 -13.97 4.58 7.07
C LYS A 24 -12.96 5.70 7.31
N GLU A 25 -12.51 5.87 8.54
CA GLU A 25 -11.52 6.89 8.92
C GLU A 25 -10.23 6.24 9.40
N GLU A 26 -10.33 5.24 10.27
CA GLU A 26 -9.19 4.45 10.73
C GLU A 26 -9.19 3.12 9.99
N VAL A 27 -8.07 2.76 9.40
CA VAL A 27 -7.93 1.52 8.62
C VAL A 27 -6.82 0.67 9.18
N LYS A 28 -7.12 -0.63 9.35
CA LYS A 28 -6.13 -1.63 9.73
C LYS A 28 -5.66 -2.36 8.48
N ILE A 29 -4.34 -2.40 8.28
CA ILE A 29 -3.73 -2.97 7.08
C ILE A 29 -2.78 -4.08 7.46
N ASN A 30 -2.98 -5.26 6.88
CA ASN A 30 -2.08 -6.39 7.01
C ASN A 30 -1.46 -6.70 5.65
N VAL A 31 -0.13 -6.83 5.63
CA VAL A 31 0.63 -7.05 4.40
C VAL A 31 1.45 -8.32 4.52
N ALA A 32 1.23 -9.26 3.61
CA ALA A 32 2.03 -10.48 3.49
C ALA A 32 2.91 -10.36 2.25
N THR A 33 4.22 -10.30 2.45
CA THR A 33 5.18 -10.06 1.37
C THR A 33 6.51 -10.76 1.65
N GLY A 34 7.26 -11.10 0.59
CA GLY A 34 8.65 -11.55 0.71
C GLY A 34 9.66 -10.41 0.66
N CYS A 35 9.24 -9.19 0.34
CA CYS A 35 10.14 -8.04 0.23
C CYS A 35 10.53 -7.52 1.61
N GLU A 36 11.82 -7.57 1.94
CA GLU A 36 12.33 -7.12 3.25
C GLU A 36 12.06 -5.63 3.50
N ALA A 37 12.20 -4.79 2.48
CA ALA A 37 11.96 -3.36 2.62
C ALA A 37 10.50 -3.10 3.03
N VAL A 38 9.54 -3.79 2.42
CA VAL A 38 8.12 -3.66 2.74
C VAL A 38 7.81 -4.24 4.12
N LYS A 39 8.41 -5.39 4.47
CA LYS A 39 8.25 -5.97 5.80
C LYS A 39 8.70 -5.00 6.88
N ASN A 40 9.88 -4.40 6.71
CA ASN A 40 10.43 -3.47 7.67
C ASN A 40 9.59 -2.20 7.79
N MET A 41 9.06 -1.72 6.67
CA MET A 41 8.16 -0.57 6.66
C MET A 41 6.93 -0.83 7.51
N MET A 42 6.25 -1.94 7.27
CA MET A 42 5.03 -2.26 8.01
C MET A 42 5.31 -2.54 9.48
N LYS A 43 6.46 -3.15 9.78
CA LYS A 43 6.89 -3.37 11.16
C LYS A 43 7.14 -2.05 11.88
N SER A 44 7.76 -1.09 11.22
CA SER A 44 8.07 0.22 11.80
C SER A 44 6.84 1.09 11.99
N LEU A 45 5.92 1.08 11.02
CA LEU A 45 4.75 1.96 11.03
C LEU A 45 3.56 1.36 11.76
N GLY A 46 3.55 0.04 11.96
CA GLY A 46 2.41 -0.65 12.56
C GLY A 46 1.34 -0.97 11.51
N ASP A 47 0.15 -1.32 12.00
CA ASP A 47 -0.93 -1.79 11.12
C ASP A 47 -2.15 -0.86 11.07
N THR A 48 -2.15 0.21 11.83
CA THR A 48 -3.31 1.11 11.93
C THR A 48 -2.94 2.50 11.41
N PHE A 49 -3.76 3.02 10.51
CA PHE A 49 -3.51 4.29 9.82
C PHE A 49 -4.76 5.13 9.78
N ASP A 50 -4.57 6.47 9.70
CA ASP A 50 -5.65 7.38 9.34
C ASP A 50 -5.79 7.36 7.82
N ALA A 51 -6.99 7.02 7.34
CA ALA A 51 -7.22 6.83 5.91
C ALA A 51 -7.00 8.11 5.11
N TYR A 52 -7.35 9.27 5.65
CA TYR A 52 -7.19 10.54 4.94
C TYR A 52 -5.72 10.94 4.84
N GLU A 53 -4.96 10.75 5.91
CA GLU A 53 -3.52 11.04 5.89
C GLU A 53 -2.72 10.06 5.04
N LEU A 54 -3.24 8.84 4.90
CA LEU A 54 -2.60 7.82 4.06
C LEU A 54 -2.93 8.01 2.59
N CYS A 55 -4.18 8.31 2.26
CA CYS A 55 -4.70 8.25 0.89
C CYS A 55 -4.89 9.63 0.23
N LEU A 56 -5.32 10.63 0.97
CA LEU A 56 -5.69 11.93 0.43
C LEU A 56 -4.56 12.95 0.56
N VAL A 57 -3.38 12.56 0.12
CA VAL A 57 -2.17 13.37 0.11
C VAL A 57 -1.61 13.44 -1.30
N LYS A 58 -0.62 14.29 -1.52
CA LYS A 58 0.02 14.40 -2.83
C LYS A 58 0.81 13.14 -3.16
N PRO A 59 0.93 12.78 -4.44
CA PRO A 59 1.75 11.62 -4.84
C PRO A 59 3.16 11.68 -4.26
N GLY A 60 3.61 10.58 -3.71
CA GLY A 60 4.92 10.48 -3.08
C GLY A 60 4.97 11.03 -1.65
N LYS A 61 3.83 11.32 -1.05
CA LYS A 61 3.72 11.80 0.34
C LYS A 61 2.89 10.84 1.17
N GLY A 62 2.84 11.10 2.47
CA GLY A 62 2.08 10.31 3.43
C GLY A 62 2.93 9.24 4.10
N ASP A 63 2.34 8.53 5.04
CA ASP A 63 3.06 7.65 5.96
C ASP A 63 3.97 6.64 5.25
N LEU A 64 3.48 5.97 4.23
CA LEU A 64 4.25 4.94 3.55
C LEU A 64 5.38 5.54 2.70
N TYR A 65 5.07 6.55 1.92
CA TYR A 65 6.07 7.17 1.05
C TYR A 65 7.11 7.97 1.83
N ASP A 66 6.73 8.59 2.94
CA ASP A 66 7.68 9.30 3.79
C ASP A 66 8.71 8.32 4.38
N TYR A 67 8.24 7.17 4.86
CA TYR A 67 9.15 6.11 5.31
C TYR A 67 10.03 5.60 4.17
N ALA A 68 9.43 5.32 3.03
CA ALA A 68 10.14 4.74 1.89
C ALA A 68 11.22 5.67 1.33
N SER A 69 10.95 6.98 1.31
CA SER A 69 11.92 7.96 0.80
C SER A 69 13.21 8.00 1.62
N GLU A 70 13.14 7.61 2.88
CA GLU A 70 14.29 7.60 3.79
C GLU A 70 14.93 6.22 3.93
N ASN A 71 14.17 5.15 3.76
CA ASN A 71 14.60 3.82 4.16
C ASN A 71 14.66 2.78 3.04
N PHE A 72 13.97 3.01 1.93
CA PHE A 72 13.98 2.05 0.82
C PHE A 72 15.23 2.24 -0.04
N PRO A 73 15.71 1.16 -0.69
CA PRO A 73 16.68 1.31 -1.78
C PRO A 73 16.04 1.99 -2.98
N VAL A 74 16.85 2.24 -4.01
CA VAL A 74 16.38 2.90 -5.24
C VAL A 74 15.38 1.99 -5.97
N HIS A 75 14.13 2.33 -5.99
CA HIS A 75 13.04 1.68 -6.74
C HIS A 75 11.78 2.52 -6.66
N ALA A 76 11.85 3.73 -7.22
CA ALA A 76 10.72 4.67 -7.15
C ALA A 76 9.46 4.13 -7.82
N GLY A 77 9.61 3.23 -8.79
CA GLY A 77 8.48 2.65 -9.52
C GLY A 77 7.85 1.42 -8.87
N CYS A 78 8.24 1.06 -7.66
CA CYS A 78 7.68 -0.12 -6.99
C CYS A 78 6.17 0.01 -6.79
N PRO A 79 5.34 -0.89 -7.34
CA PRO A 79 3.89 -0.76 -7.24
C PRO A 79 3.32 -1.25 -5.91
N ILE A 80 4.13 -1.85 -5.04
CA ILE A 80 3.62 -2.41 -3.78
C ILE A 80 3.07 -1.30 -2.89
N ILE A 81 3.79 -0.19 -2.73
CA ILE A 81 3.33 0.92 -1.88
C ILE A 81 2.01 1.47 -2.38
N SER A 82 1.91 1.78 -3.67
CA SER A 82 0.67 2.29 -4.25
C SER A 82 -0.46 1.28 -4.14
N GLY A 83 -0.16 -0.01 -4.27
CA GLY A 83 -1.15 -1.08 -4.10
C GLY A 83 -1.71 -1.17 -2.68
N ILE A 84 -0.86 -0.97 -1.67
CA ILE A 84 -1.30 -0.91 -0.28
C ILE A 84 -2.26 0.27 -0.09
N ILE A 85 -1.89 1.43 -0.60
CA ILE A 85 -2.72 2.63 -0.50
C ILE A 85 -4.06 2.42 -1.23
N LYS A 86 -4.05 1.83 -2.41
CA LYS A 86 -5.29 1.56 -3.15
C LYS A 86 -6.21 0.60 -2.39
N CYS A 87 -5.67 -0.36 -1.68
CA CYS A 87 -6.46 -1.25 -0.84
C CYS A 87 -7.19 -0.46 0.26
N ALA A 88 -6.49 0.45 0.92
CA ALA A 88 -7.07 1.32 1.93
C ALA A 88 -8.11 2.28 1.33
N GLU A 89 -7.83 2.85 0.15
CA GLU A 89 -8.77 3.74 -0.54
C GLU A 89 -10.11 3.05 -0.79
N VAL A 90 -10.08 1.82 -1.31
CA VAL A 90 -11.29 1.07 -1.61
C VAL A 90 -12.04 0.73 -0.32
N GLU A 91 -11.32 0.25 0.69
CA GLU A 91 -11.94 -0.12 1.96
C GLU A 91 -12.66 1.07 2.63
N CYS A 92 -12.06 2.25 2.54
CA CYS A 92 -12.60 3.44 3.20
C CYS A 92 -13.54 4.27 2.29
N GLY A 93 -13.90 3.75 1.13
CA GLY A 93 -14.85 4.42 0.24
C GLY A 93 -14.29 5.64 -0.48
N LEU A 94 -12.97 5.76 -0.56
CA LEU A 94 -12.29 6.90 -1.20
C LEU A 94 -12.02 6.65 -2.68
N ALA A 95 -12.15 5.42 -3.15
CA ALA A 95 -12.00 5.04 -4.55
C ALA A 95 -12.86 3.83 -4.87
N LEU A 96 -13.22 3.68 -6.13
CA LEU A 96 -13.97 2.50 -6.59
C LEU A 96 -13.02 1.34 -6.81
N GLN A 97 -13.51 0.13 -6.53
CA GLN A 97 -12.74 -1.10 -6.71
C GLN A 97 -12.62 -1.44 -8.18
N ARG A 98 -11.39 -1.35 -8.70
CA ARG A 98 -11.07 -1.76 -10.06
C ARG A 98 -9.59 -2.09 -10.15
N ASN A 99 -9.26 -3.15 -10.86
CA ASN A 99 -7.87 -3.57 -11.02
C ASN A 99 -7.04 -2.50 -11.73
N VAL A 100 -5.80 -2.37 -11.28
CA VAL A 100 -4.79 -1.52 -11.92
C VAL A 100 -3.90 -2.42 -12.77
N GLU A 101 -3.54 -1.96 -13.96
CA GLU A 101 -2.75 -2.75 -14.88
C GLU A 101 -1.73 -1.89 -15.62
N PHE A 102 -0.50 -2.40 -15.73
CA PHE A 102 0.55 -1.84 -16.59
C PHE A 102 0.87 -2.90 -17.64
N THR A 103 0.78 -2.55 -18.91
CA THR A 103 1.03 -3.48 -20.00
C THR A 103 2.14 -2.94 -20.90
N TYR A 104 3.23 -3.70 -21.05
CA TYR A 104 4.29 -3.35 -21.99
C TYR A 104 3.88 -3.81 -23.38
N GLU A 105 4.12 -2.96 -24.38
CA GLU A 105 3.78 -3.23 -25.78
C GLU A 105 4.99 -3.22 -26.68
#